data_1b77b8747852c436499e67c1fda3b623
#
_entry.id   1b77b8747852c436499e67c1fda3b623
#
_cell.length_a   1.000
_cell.length_b   1.000
_cell.length_c   1.000
_cell.angle_alpha   90.00
_cell.angle_beta   90.00
_cell.angle_gamma   90.00
#
_symmetry.space_group_name_H-M   'P 1'
#
loop_
_entity.id
_entity.type
_entity.pdbx_description
1 polymer ?
#
loop_
_entity_poly.entity_id
_entity_poly.type
_entity_poly.pdbx_seq_one_letter_code
_entity_poly.pdbx_strand_id
1 'polypeptide(L)'
;MKIFGLVLYICSAAANTCIDPYKWPDTFNSSYTCMLKGYEESYKKIEEMGPERVIEFNVYIKFDCLQIDIIVPKKKPVVELVT
;
A
#
# COMPACT_ATOMS: atom_id res chain seq x y z
N MET A 1 16.98 10.96 6.88
CA MET A 1 16.49 10.72 5.54
C MET A 1 15.16 9.97 5.61
N LYS A 2 14.23 10.34 4.77
CA LYS A 2 12.91 9.74 4.79
C LYS A 2 12.65 8.98 3.51
N ILE A 3 12.09 7.80 3.67
CA ILE A 3 11.66 7.02 2.52
C ILE A 3 10.22 6.63 2.76
N PHE A 4 9.58 6.17 1.71
CA PHE A 4 8.18 5.79 1.78
C PHE A 4 7.99 4.36 1.31
N GLY A 5 7.20 3.63 2.05
CA GLY A 5 6.86 2.26 1.71
C GLY A 5 5.45 2.19 1.19
N LEU A 6 5.22 1.34 0.22
CA LEU A 6 3.92 1.18 -0.40
C LEU A 6 3.24 -0.09 0.09
N VAL A 7 2.00 0.05 0.54
CA VAL A 7 1.20 -1.08 0.99
C VAL A 7 -0.10 -1.05 0.22
N LEU A 8 -0.45 -2.18 -0.39
CA LEU A 8 -1.66 -2.30 -1.20
C LEU A 8 -2.67 -3.20 -0.51
N TYR A 9 -3.94 -2.82 -0.58
CA TYR A 9 -5.03 -3.59 0.00
C TYR A 9 -6.04 -3.90 -1.09
N ILE A 10 -6.34 -5.16 -1.28
CA ILE A 10 -7.37 -5.59 -2.23
C ILE A 10 -8.59 -5.99 -1.43
N CYS A 11 -9.69 -5.32 -1.69
CA CYS A 11 -10.89 -5.49 -0.89
C CYS A 11 -12.09 -5.83 -1.75
N SER A 12 -13.07 -6.46 -1.14
CA SER A 12 -14.32 -6.78 -1.79
C SER A 12 -15.45 -6.15 -0.99
N ALA A 13 -16.19 -5.26 -1.62
CA ALA A 13 -17.34 -4.65 -0.96
C ALA A 13 -18.46 -5.67 -0.79
N ALA A 14 -18.58 -6.59 -1.74
CA ALA A 14 -19.62 -7.61 -1.65
C ALA A 14 -19.40 -8.54 -0.46
N ALA A 15 -18.15 -8.92 -0.22
CA ALA A 15 -17.81 -9.78 0.90
C ALA A 15 -17.49 -8.99 2.17
N ASN A 16 -17.38 -7.70 2.03
CA ASN A 16 -17.07 -6.80 3.14
C ASN A 16 -15.78 -7.20 3.84
N THR A 17 -14.77 -7.51 3.05
CA THR A 17 -13.50 -7.97 3.60
C THR A 17 -12.37 -7.60 2.67
N CYS A 18 -11.16 -7.63 3.20
CA CYS A 18 -9.96 -7.37 2.43
C CYS A 18 -8.99 -8.51 2.67
N ILE A 19 -8.18 -8.80 1.66
CA ILE A 19 -7.14 -9.79 1.86
C ILE A 19 -5.97 -9.11 2.56
N ASP A 20 -5.01 -9.91 2.96
CA ASP A 20 -3.86 -9.39 3.70
C ASP A 20 -3.15 -8.31 2.88
N PRO A 21 -2.69 -7.26 3.53
CA PRO A 21 -1.99 -6.20 2.81
C PRO A 21 -0.73 -6.72 2.15
N TYR A 22 -0.50 -6.25 0.95
CA TYR A 22 0.72 -6.58 0.23
C TYR A 22 1.71 -5.44 0.37
N LYS A 23 2.87 -5.73 0.91
CA LYS A 23 3.91 -4.72 1.06
C LYS A 23 4.82 -4.75 -0.14
N TRP A 24 4.91 -3.63 -0.82
CA TRP A 24 5.76 -3.53 -1.99
C TRP A 24 7.22 -3.60 -1.55
N PRO A 25 8.04 -4.37 -2.24
CA PRO A 25 9.43 -4.56 -1.81
C PRO A 25 10.32 -3.34 -1.96
N ASP A 26 9.96 -2.45 -2.87
CA ASP A 26 10.77 -1.27 -3.10
C ASP A 26 10.34 -0.11 -2.21
N THR A 27 11.26 0.80 -1.98
CA THR A 27 10.93 2.03 -1.26
C THR A 27 11.08 3.20 -2.21
N PHE A 28 10.55 4.34 -1.79
CA PHE A 28 10.50 5.52 -2.64
C PHE A 28 11.04 6.73 -1.90
N ASN A 29 11.65 7.63 -2.63
CA ASN A 29 12.25 8.83 -2.05
C ASN A 29 11.23 9.91 -1.72
N SER A 30 10.04 9.82 -2.28
CA SER A 30 9.02 10.83 -2.04
C SER A 30 7.65 10.18 -2.04
N SER A 31 6.71 10.86 -1.38
CA SER A 31 5.33 10.39 -1.39
C SER A 31 4.75 10.46 -2.79
N TYR A 32 5.24 11.40 -3.59
CA TYR A 32 4.75 11.56 -4.94
C TYR A 32 5.00 10.30 -5.79
N THR A 33 6.26 9.84 -5.80
CA THR A 33 6.59 8.64 -6.58
C THR A 33 5.90 7.40 -6.01
N CYS A 34 5.77 7.36 -4.70
CA CYS A 34 5.06 6.26 -4.06
C CYS A 34 3.60 6.22 -4.51
N MET A 35 2.96 7.38 -4.57
CA MET A 35 1.56 7.44 -4.99
C MET A 35 1.39 7.06 -6.45
N LEU A 36 2.31 7.52 -7.30
CA LEU A 36 2.25 7.14 -8.71
C LEU A 36 2.33 5.63 -8.87
N LYS A 37 3.25 5.01 -8.13
CA LYS A 37 3.39 3.57 -8.20
C LYS A 37 2.15 2.88 -7.65
N GLY A 38 1.57 3.42 -6.58
CA GLY A 38 0.37 2.86 -6.00
C GLY A 38 -0.78 2.83 -6.99
N TYR A 39 -0.99 3.93 -7.69
CA TYR A 39 -2.05 3.97 -8.70
C TYR A 39 -1.75 3.03 -9.86
N GLU A 40 -0.51 3.00 -10.29
CA GLU A 40 -0.11 2.13 -11.39
C GLU A 40 -0.35 0.67 -11.06
N GLU A 41 0.08 0.24 -9.89
CA GLU A 41 -0.07 -1.16 -9.51
C GLU A 41 -1.51 -1.52 -9.23
N SER A 42 -2.27 -0.56 -8.68
CA SER A 42 -3.69 -0.80 -8.47
C SER A 42 -4.40 -1.03 -9.80
N TYR A 43 -4.07 -0.22 -10.79
CA TYR A 43 -4.65 -0.36 -12.11
C TYR A 43 -4.31 -1.72 -12.71
N LYS A 44 -3.06 -2.13 -12.59
CA LYS A 44 -2.63 -3.42 -13.14
C LYS A 44 -3.34 -4.58 -12.46
N LYS A 45 -3.53 -4.50 -11.16
CA LYS A 45 -4.20 -5.57 -10.44
C LYS A 45 -5.65 -5.71 -10.87
N ILE A 46 -6.34 -4.59 -11.02
CA ILE A 46 -7.71 -4.61 -11.47
C ILE A 46 -7.79 -5.20 -12.87
N GLU A 47 -6.86 -4.82 -13.73
CA GLU A 47 -6.83 -5.31 -15.09
C GLU A 47 -6.57 -6.82 -15.14
N GLU A 48 -5.69 -7.30 -14.27
CA GLU A 48 -5.38 -8.72 -14.20
C GLU A 48 -6.57 -9.56 -13.77
N MET A 49 -7.35 -9.02 -12.84
CA MET A 49 -8.50 -9.75 -12.35
C MET A 49 -9.58 -9.89 -13.40
N GLY A 50 -9.70 -8.88 -14.26
CA GLY A 50 -10.70 -8.88 -15.30
C GLY A 50 -12.04 -8.34 -14.82
N PRO A 51 -12.88 -7.90 -15.78
CA PRO A 51 -14.13 -7.22 -15.42
C PRO A 51 -15.11 -8.10 -14.69
N GLU A 52 -15.16 -9.40 -15.00
CA GLU A 52 -16.15 -10.26 -14.38
C GLU A 52 -15.94 -10.37 -12.88
N ARG A 53 -14.70 -10.61 -12.47
CA ARG A 53 -14.41 -10.74 -11.04
C ARG A 53 -14.56 -9.42 -10.32
N VAL A 54 -14.09 -8.35 -10.93
CA VAL A 54 -14.16 -7.05 -10.30
C VAL A 54 -15.61 -6.66 -10.04
N ILE A 55 -16.47 -6.90 -11.03
CA ILE A 55 -17.86 -6.54 -10.89
C ILE A 55 -18.58 -7.48 -9.92
N GLU A 56 -18.32 -8.77 -10.03
CA GLU A 56 -19.00 -9.76 -9.19
C GLU A 56 -18.74 -9.53 -7.72
N PHE A 57 -17.48 -9.31 -7.35
CA PHE A 57 -17.11 -9.14 -5.96
C PHE A 57 -17.02 -7.69 -5.53
N ASN A 58 -17.28 -6.79 -6.47
CA ASN A 58 -17.20 -5.37 -6.18
C ASN A 58 -15.82 -5.04 -5.62
N VAL A 59 -14.80 -5.47 -6.34
CA VAL A 59 -13.43 -5.33 -5.89
C VAL A 59 -12.96 -3.89 -6.00
N TYR A 60 -12.23 -3.47 -5.00
CA TYR A 60 -11.55 -2.19 -5.06
C TYR A 60 -10.19 -2.32 -4.39
N ILE A 61 -9.30 -1.42 -4.75
CA ILE A 61 -7.95 -1.45 -4.23
C ILE A 61 -7.64 -0.11 -3.62
N LYS A 62 -7.03 -0.14 -2.46
CA LYS A 62 -6.52 1.09 -1.87
C LYS A 62 -5.08 0.86 -1.47
N PHE A 63 -4.36 1.94 -1.26
CA PHE A 63 -2.97 1.83 -0.89
C PHE A 63 -2.59 2.95 0.04
N ASP A 64 -1.52 2.74 0.76
CA ASP A 64 -0.96 3.73 1.66
C ASP A 64 0.51 3.88 1.35
N CYS A 65 0.98 5.11 1.43
CA CYS A 65 2.39 5.40 1.34
C CYS A 65 2.84 5.78 2.74
N LEU A 66 3.51 4.85 3.40
CA LEU A 66 3.90 5.02 4.78
C LEU A 66 5.30 5.60 4.86
N GLN A 67 5.44 6.67 5.61
CA GLN A 67 6.73 7.27 5.78
C GLN A 67 7.57 6.46 6.74
N ILE A 68 8.77 6.14 6.31
CA ILE A 68 9.70 5.36 7.12
C ILE A 68 10.95 6.19 7.31
N ASP A 69 11.29 6.47 8.55
CA ASP A 69 12.51 7.20 8.83
C ASP A 69 13.66 6.23 8.92
N ILE A 70 14.70 6.53 8.15
CA ILE A 70 15.90 5.74 8.24
C ILE A 70 16.74 6.38 9.31
N ILE A 71 16.61 5.91 10.50
CA ILE A 71 17.29 6.51 11.61
C ILE A 71 18.20 5.50 12.23
N VAL A 72 19.33 5.98 12.59
CA VAL A 72 20.23 5.17 13.32
C VAL A 72 19.56 4.82 14.63
N PRO A 73 19.38 3.54 14.88
CA PRO A 73 18.67 3.12 16.08
C PRO A 73 19.45 3.48 17.29
N LYS A 74 19.36 4.56 17.77
CA LYS A 74 19.89 4.86 19.02
C LYS A 74 18.79 5.35 19.75
N LYS A 75 18.25 5.16 19.97
CA LYS A 75 17.20 5.65 20.59
C LYS A 75 16.04 5.14 20.39
N LYS A 76 16.04 5.13 20.66
CA LYS A 76 15.06 4.75 20.47
C LYS A 76 14.05 4.83 20.34
N PRO A 77 13.85 4.76 20.68
CA PRO A 77 12.88 4.80 20.32
C PRO A 77 11.90 5.01 20.37
N VAL A 78 11.74 5.18 20.45
CA VAL A 78 10.84 5.32 20.26
C VAL A 78 9.98 5.32 20.06
N VAL A 79 9.93 5.40 20.19
CA VAL A 79 9.12 5.34 19.78
C VAL A 79 8.33 5.24 19.85
N GLU A 80 8.28 5.27 20.03
CA GLU A 80 7.52 5.13 19.93
C GLU A 80 6.72 5.24 19.68
N LEU A 81 6.73 5.60 19.86
CA LEU A 81 5.97 5.72 19.46
C LEU A 81 5.30 5.78 19.05
N VAL A 82 5.24 5.92 19.13
CA VAL A 82 4.61 5.98 18.57
C VAL A 82 3.99 5.86 18.31
N THR A 83 3.85 5.98 18.49
CA THR A 83 3.27 5.82 18.13
C THR A 83 2.82 5.75 17.96
#